data_b4b8f5f9aa0dd2bf613b206b8596fcbb
#
_entry.id   b4b8f5f9aa0dd2bf613b206b8596fcbb
#
_cell.length_a   1.000
_cell.length_b   1.000
_cell.length_c   1.000
_cell.angle_alpha   90.00
_cell.angle_beta   90.00
_cell.angle_gamma   90.00
#
_symmetry.space_group_name_H-M   'P 1'
#
loop_
_entity.id
_entity.type
_entity.pdbx_description
1 polymer ?
#
loop_
_entity_poly.entity_id
_entity_poly.type
_entity_poly.pdbx_seq_one_letter_code
_entity_poly.pdbx_strand_id
1 'polypeptide(L)'
;TVVEIIPQRVGFRRFALDDGIMTINGKRIVFKGVDRHEFGGCFGRVPNEKEMLQDIVTMKRHNINAIRTSHYPNDSRLYELCDEYGLYLIDECNLETHGTWAAGGEQVAETVIPGDRKEWEPMLLDRVNSMYQRDIA
;
A
#
# COMPACT_ATOMS: atom_id res chain seq x y z
N THR A 1 -22.37 4.91 32.74
CA THR A 1 -22.12 3.51 32.36
C THR A 1 -21.34 3.50 31.07
N VAL A 2 -20.15 2.92 31.05
CA VAL A 2 -19.37 2.70 29.84
C VAL A 2 -20.10 1.61 29.08
N VAL A 3 -20.39 1.86 27.79
CA VAL A 3 -21.09 0.92 26.90
C VAL A 3 -20.16 0.23 25.92
N GLU A 4 -19.03 0.87 25.61
CA GLU A 4 -18.02 0.32 24.71
C GLU A 4 -16.66 0.97 24.98
N ILE A 5 -15.58 0.25 24.76
CA ILE A 5 -14.21 0.77 24.76
C ILE A 5 -13.55 0.30 23.48
N ILE A 6 -13.16 1.25 22.63
CA ILE A 6 -12.44 0.99 21.38
C ILE A 6 -10.98 1.42 21.56
N PRO A 7 -10.04 0.48 21.76
CA PRO A 7 -8.63 0.82 21.82
C PRO A 7 -8.12 1.20 20.43
N GLN A 8 -7.33 2.27 20.35
CA GLN A 8 -6.66 2.66 19.13
C GLN A 8 -5.18 2.93 19.40
N ARG A 9 -4.30 2.34 18.60
CA ARG A 9 -2.88 2.64 18.62
C ARG A 9 -2.64 3.89 17.78
N VAL A 10 -1.89 4.84 18.31
CA VAL A 10 -1.59 6.10 17.64
C VAL A 10 -0.09 6.31 17.61
N GLY A 11 0.44 6.69 16.44
CA GLY A 11 1.83 7.05 16.26
C GLY A 11 1.97 8.49 15.79
N PHE A 12 3.08 9.13 16.15
CA PHE A 12 3.40 10.49 15.69
C PHE A 12 4.63 10.43 14.79
N ARG A 13 4.49 10.90 13.56
CA ARG A 13 5.59 11.01 12.63
C ARG A 13 5.54 12.33 11.87
N ARG A 14 6.69 12.84 11.53
CA ARG A 14 6.82 13.94 10.57
C ARG A 14 7.60 13.43 9.37
N PHE A 15 6.91 13.27 8.27
CA PHE A 15 7.54 13.07 6.97
C PHE A 15 7.85 14.45 6.36
N ALA A 16 9.06 14.59 5.79
CA ALA A 16 9.45 15.79 5.07
C ALA A 16 10.36 15.45 3.89
N LEU A 17 10.43 16.40 2.95
CA LEU A 17 11.38 16.38 1.86
C LEU A 17 12.29 17.60 2.05
N ASP A 18 13.48 17.37 2.64
CA ASP A 18 14.45 18.39 2.95
C ASP A 18 15.54 18.39 1.85
N ASP A 19 15.60 19.46 1.05
CA ASP A 19 16.50 19.58 -0.11
C ASP A 19 16.50 18.35 -1.05
N GLY A 20 15.31 17.81 -1.32
CA GLY A 20 15.13 16.61 -2.15
C GLY A 20 15.45 15.29 -1.44
N ILE A 21 15.75 15.32 -0.15
CA ILE A 21 16.01 14.13 0.65
C ILE A 21 14.81 13.80 1.51
N MET A 22 14.29 12.58 1.39
CA MET A 22 13.22 12.11 2.26
C MET A 22 13.71 11.92 3.70
N THR A 23 12.97 12.49 4.64
CA THR A 23 13.24 12.35 6.07
C THR A 23 11.98 11.93 6.82
N ILE A 24 12.18 11.15 7.89
CA ILE A 24 11.14 10.87 8.89
C ILE A 24 11.71 11.28 10.25
N ASN A 25 10.98 12.17 10.95
CA ASN A 25 11.40 12.74 12.22
C ASN A 25 12.82 13.37 12.15
N GLY A 26 13.12 14.04 11.04
CA GLY A 26 14.40 14.71 10.77
C GLY A 26 15.56 13.76 10.43
N LYS A 27 15.31 12.47 10.28
CA LYS A 27 16.32 11.48 9.86
C LYS A 27 16.11 11.05 8.43
N ARG A 28 17.16 11.05 7.61
CA ARG A 28 17.12 10.53 6.25
C ARG A 28 16.61 9.10 6.24
N ILE A 29 15.69 8.81 5.33
CA ILE A 29 15.18 7.48 5.08
C ILE A 29 15.58 7.00 3.68
N VAL A 30 15.89 5.69 3.58
CA VAL A 30 16.05 4.97 2.33
C VAL A 30 15.19 3.72 2.42
N PHE A 31 14.25 3.59 1.50
CA PHE A 31 13.41 2.40 1.40
C PHE A 31 14.20 1.23 0.79
N LYS A 32 14.42 0.20 1.60
CA LYS A 32 14.94 -1.10 1.16
C LYS A 32 13.76 -2.06 1.20
N GLY A 33 12.93 -1.98 0.18
CA GLY A 33 11.61 -2.58 0.17
C GLY A 33 11.45 -3.72 -0.82
N VAL A 34 10.30 -4.35 -0.72
CA VAL A 34 9.81 -5.37 -1.66
C VAL A 34 8.39 -5.02 -2.08
N ASP A 35 8.02 -5.41 -3.29
CA ASP A 35 6.63 -5.46 -3.72
C ASP A 35 5.98 -6.72 -3.14
N ARG A 36 4.76 -6.58 -2.64
CA ARG A 36 4.02 -7.69 -2.06
C ARG A 36 2.61 -7.75 -2.64
N HIS A 37 2.29 -8.89 -3.23
CA HIS A 37 0.91 -9.26 -3.51
C HIS A 37 0.27 -9.91 -2.29
N GLU A 38 -1.01 -9.62 -2.05
CA GLU A 38 -1.80 -10.32 -1.04
C GLU A 38 -2.24 -11.67 -1.58
N PHE A 39 -1.36 -12.65 -1.38
CA PHE A 39 -1.51 -13.99 -1.91
C PHE A 39 -0.84 -15.00 -0.95
N GLY A 40 -1.57 -16.06 -0.61
CA GLY A 40 -1.08 -17.17 0.21
C GLY A 40 -0.97 -18.47 -0.57
N GLY A 41 0.04 -19.26 -0.25
CA GLY A 41 0.29 -20.54 -0.94
C GLY A 41 -0.86 -21.54 -0.84
N CYS A 42 -1.56 -21.54 0.30
CA CYS A 42 -2.66 -22.48 0.56
C CYS A 42 -4.05 -21.86 0.41
N PHE A 43 -4.17 -20.54 0.55
CA PHE A 43 -5.45 -19.84 0.64
C PHE A 43 -5.73 -18.92 -0.56
N GLY A 44 -4.79 -18.86 -1.52
CA GLY A 44 -4.91 -17.98 -2.67
C GLY A 44 -4.96 -16.51 -2.25
N ARG A 45 -5.96 -15.78 -2.67
CA ARG A 45 -6.13 -14.34 -2.38
C ARG A 45 -6.96 -14.06 -1.12
N VAL A 46 -7.14 -15.04 -0.27
CA VAL A 46 -7.80 -14.85 1.03
C VAL A 46 -6.74 -14.45 2.06
N PRO A 47 -6.88 -13.30 2.70
CA PRO A 47 -5.93 -12.84 3.72
C PRO A 47 -5.80 -13.85 4.87
N ASN A 48 -4.57 -14.10 5.28
CA ASN A 48 -4.26 -15.00 6.39
C ASN A 48 -3.19 -14.35 7.29
N GLU A 49 -3.56 -14.06 8.53
CA GLU A 49 -2.68 -13.36 9.46
C GLU A 49 -1.37 -14.11 9.72
N LYS A 50 -1.41 -15.43 9.78
CA LYS A 50 -0.21 -16.24 10.03
C LYS A 50 0.80 -16.12 8.87
N GLU A 51 0.31 -16.09 7.62
CA GLU A 51 1.16 -15.90 6.45
C GLU A 51 1.68 -14.46 6.37
N MET A 52 0.82 -13.45 6.63
CA MET A 52 1.25 -12.05 6.73
C MET A 52 2.36 -11.86 7.75
N LEU A 53 2.20 -12.43 8.95
CA LEU A 53 3.21 -12.36 9.99
C LEU A 53 4.51 -13.07 9.57
N GLN A 54 4.42 -14.21 8.90
CA GLN A 54 5.58 -14.92 8.37
C GLN A 54 6.33 -14.08 7.36
N ASP A 55 5.62 -13.39 6.45
CA ASP A 55 6.22 -12.48 5.46
C ASP A 55 6.98 -11.36 6.18
N ILE A 56 6.35 -10.69 7.13
CA ILE A 56 6.94 -9.59 7.88
C ILE A 56 8.19 -10.02 8.64
N VAL A 57 8.13 -11.14 9.36
CA VAL A 57 9.28 -11.68 10.10
C VAL A 57 10.42 -12.02 9.14
N THR A 58 10.10 -12.59 7.98
CA THR A 58 11.10 -12.90 6.94
C THR A 58 11.76 -11.62 6.43
N MET A 59 10.98 -10.60 6.10
CA MET A 59 11.49 -9.30 5.66
C MET A 59 12.42 -8.67 6.70
N LYS A 60 12.01 -8.66 7.97
CA LYS A 60 12.84 -8.13 9.07
C LYS A 60 14.17 -8.87 9.21
N ARG A 61 14.17 -10.20 9.09
CA ARG A 61 15.38 -11.02 9.13
C ARG A 61 16.36 -10.74 7.99
N HIS A 62 15.85 -10.23 6.86
CA HIS A 62 16.65 -9.88 5.69
C HIS A 62 16.93 -8.37 5.56
N ASN A 63 16.74 -7.60 6.64
CA ASN A 63 16.97 -6.15 6.67
C ASN A 63 16.12 -5.36 5.66
N ILE A 64 14.97 -5.87 5.28
CA ILE A 64 13.96 -5.15 4.52
C ILE A 64 13.20 -4.24 5.48
N ASN A 65 13.02 -2.98 5.09
CA ASN A 65 12.38 -1.96 5.94
C ASN A 65 11.11 -1.37 5.34
N ALA A 66 10.71 -1.80 4.15
CA ALA A 66 9.54 -1.26 3.48
C ALA A 66 8.80 -2.34 2.67
N ILE A 67 7.50 -2.14 2.53
CA ILE A 67 6.61 -2.93 1.66
C ILE A 67 5.88 -1.97 0.74
N ARG A 68 5.74 -2.32 -0.54
CA ARG A 68 4.76 -1.72 -1.43
C ARG A 68 3.62 -2.72 -1.62
N THR A 69 2.38 -2.26 -1.38
CA THR A 69 1.18 -3.08 -1.59
C THR A 69 0.82 -3.15 -3.07
N SER A 70 1.48 -4.02 -3.81
CA SER A 70 1.28 -4.14 -5.24
C SER A 70 0.12 -5.09 -5.58
N HIS A 71 -0.89 -4.67 -6.33
CA HIS A 71 -1.15 -3.31 -6.84
C HIS A 71 -2.53 -2.84 -6.36
N TYR A 72 -2.78 -2.92 -5.08
CA TYR A 72 -4.06 -2.61 -4.42
C TYR A 72 -3.86 -2.50 -2.91
N PRO A 73 -4.75 -1.79 -2.20
CA PRO A 73 -4.73 -1.77 -0.74
C PRO A 73 -4.92 -3.18 -0.18
N ASN A 74 -4.11 -3.54 0.81
CA ASN A 74 -4.15 -4.86 1.44
C ASN A 74 -5.13 -4.90 2.64
N ASP A 75 -5.23 -6.06 3.29
CA ASP A 75 -5.97 -6.23 4.53
C ASP A 75 -5.44 -5.32 5.63
N SER A 76 -6.32 -4.73 6.42
CA SER A 76 -5.96 -3.78 7.49
C SER A 76 -5.00 -4.38 8.51
N ARG A 77 -5.05 -5.68 8.72
CA ARG A 77 -4.14 -6.36 9.63
C ARG A 77 -2.67 -6.29 9.17
N LEU A 78 -2.41 -6.23 7.87
CA LEU A 78 -1.04 -6.04 7.37
C LEU A 78 -0.48 -4.68 7.81
N TYR A 79 -1.27 -3.62 7.76
CA TYR A 79 -0.87 -2.27 8.17
C TYR A 79 -0.54 -2.24 9.66
N GLU A 80 -1.40 -2.83 10.50
CA GLU A 80 -1.14 -2.97 11.93
C GLU A 80 0.15 -3.75 12.22
N LEU A 81 0.41 -4.83 11.49
CA LEU A 81 1.64 -5.59 11.61
C LEU A 81 2.87 -4.78 11.15
N CYS A 82 2.74 -3.96 10.11
CA CYS A 82 3.81 -3.04 9.70
C CYS A 82 4.15 -2.04 10.82
N ASP A 83 3.15 -1.50 11.50
CA ASP A 83 3.35 -0.62 12.65
C ASP A 83 4.00 -1.36 13.82
N GLU A 84 3.53 -2.54 14.16
CA GLU A 84 4.08 -3.36 15.25
C GLU A 84 5.54 -3.74 15.03
N TYR A 85 5.91 -4.10 13.81
CA TYR A 85 7.25 -4.57 13.47
C TYR A 85 8.17 -3.48 12.90
N GLY A 86 7.66 -2.26 12.71
CA GLY A 86 8.43 -1.13 12.21
C GLY A 86 8.85 -1.31 10.75
N LEU A 87 7.90 -1.55 9.86
CA LEU A 87 8.07 -1.52 8.42
C LEU A 87 7.39 -0.28 7.86
N TYR A 88 8.07 0.40 6.95
CA TYR A 88 7.43 1.45 6.15
C TYR A 88 6.53 0.81 5.11
N LEU A 89 5.43 1.49 4.80
CA LEU A 89 4.49 1.01 3.81
C LEU A 89 4.28 2.07 2.74
N ILE A 90 4.40 1.66 1.49
CA ILE A 90 4.01 2.43 0.30
C ILE A 90 2.70 1.83 -0.15
N ASP A 91 1.61 2.49 0.21
CA ASP A 91 0.28 2.04 -0.12
C ASP A 91 -0.06 2.37 -1.57
N GLU A 92 -0.70 1.44 -2.26
CA GLU A 92 -1.05 1.58 -3.66
C GLU A 92 -2.55 1.42 -3.85
N CYS A 93 -3.17 2.41 -4.49
CA CYS A 93 -4.58 2.32 -4.81
C CYS A 93 -4.83 1.36 -5.98
N ASN A 94 -6.00 0.74 -5.99
CA ASN A 94 -6.37 -0.23 -7.02
C ASN A 94 -6.68 0.45 -8.36
N LEU A 95 -5.62 0.82 -9.09
CA LEU A 95 -5.68 1.48 -10.40
C LEU A 95 -4.88 0.73 -11.47
N GLU A 96 -4.62 -0.56 -11.29
CA GLU A 96 -3.95 -1.39 -12.28
C GLU A 96 -4.84 -1.60 -13.51
N THR A 97 -4.38 -1.12 -14.67
CA THR A 97 -5.15 -1.13 -15.91
C THR A 97 -4.50 -1.93 -17.05
N HIS A 98 -3.57 -2.81 -16.73
CA HIS A 98 -2.84 -3.65 -17.70
C HIS A 98 -3.74 -4.35 -18.72
N GLY A 99 -4.93 -4.77 -18.32
CA GLY A 99 -5.87 -5.46 -19.20
C GLY A 99 -6.36 -4.61 -20.39
N THR A 100 -6.15 -3.30 -20.35
CA THR A 100 -6.51 -2.38 -21.44
C THR A 100 -5.30 -1.97 -22.27
N TRP A 101 -4.09 -2.34 -21.88
CA TRP A 101 -2.89 -2.10 -22.66
C TRP A 101 -2.87 -3.10 -23.82
N ALA A 102 -2.57 -2.63 -25.01
CA ALA A 102 -2.71 -3.46 -26.20
C ALA A 102 -1.89 -4.75 -26.13
N ALA A 103 -2.56 -5.85 -26.28
CA ALA A 103 -1.95 -7.11 -26.63
C ALA A 103 -1.36 -6.95 -28.04
N GLY A 104 -0.05 -6.73 -28.14
CA GLY A 104 0.60 -6.58 -29.44
C GLY A 104 1.49 -5.35 -29.60
N GLY A 105 1.68 -4.55 -28.56
CA GLY A 105 2.79 -3.58 -28.47
C GLY A 105 2.48 -2.14 -28.83
N GLU A 106 1.38 -1.79 -29.45
CA GLU A 106 0.97 -0.40 -29.63
C GLU A 106 -0.14 -0.02 -28.65
N GLN A 107 0.20 0.90 -27.74
CA GLN A 107 -0.82 1.54 -26.88
C GLN A 107 -1.60 2.55 -27.73
N VAL A 108 -2.86 2.28 -27.96
CA VAL A 108 -3.76 3.23 -28.59
C VAL A 108 -4.51 3.98 -27.50
N ALA A 109 -4.33 5.31 -27.44
CA ALA A 109 -4.94 6.15 -26.39
C ALA A 109 -6.45 5.96 -26.26
N GLU A 110 -7.11 5.55 -27.33
CA GLU A 110 -8.55 5.29 -27.37
C GLU A 110 -8.97 4.02 -26.62
N THR A 111 -8.07 3.07 -26.44
CA THR A 111 -8.35 1.78 -25.78
C THR A 111 -7.75 1.64 -24.39
N VAL A 112 -6.77 2.47 -24.05
CA VAL A 112 -6.14 2.48 -22.73
C VAL A 112 -7.05 3.19 -21.71
N ILE A 113 -7.21 2.61 -20.55
CA ILE A 113 -7.92 3.24 -19.42
C ILE A 113 -6.87 3.72 -18.41
N PRO A 114 -6.93 4.98 -17.95
CA PRO A 114 -7.94 6.00 -18.27
C PRO A 114 -7.73 6.71 -19.63
N GLY A 115 -6.52 6.64 -20.22
CA GLY A 115 -6.17 7.41 -21.40
C GLY A 115 -6.34 8.91 -21.16
N ASP A 116 -6.88 9.61 -22.16
CA ASP A 116 -7.23 11.02 -22.09
C ASP A 116 -8.72 11.28 -21.81
N ARG A 117 -9.43 10.24 -21.36
CA ARG A 117 -10.88 10.24 -21.15
C ARG A 117 -11.25 10.80 -19.79
N LYS A 118 -11.80 12.00 -19.79
CA LYS A 118 -12.20 12.73 -18.57
C LYS A 118 -13.30 12.03 -17.77
N GLU A 119 -14.11 11.21 -18.39
CA GLU A 119 -15.17 10.46 -17.72
C GLU A 119 -14.63 9.46 -16.67
N TRP A 120 -13.36 9.07 -16.74
CA TRP A 120 -12.71 8.20 -15.76
C TRP A 120 -12.18 8.93 -14.52
N GLU A 121 -12.01 10.26 -14.61
CA GLU A 121 -11.44 11.06 -13.51
C GLU A 121 -12.16 10.87 -12.16
N PRO A 122 -13.50 10.90 -12.09
CA PRO A 122 -14.19 10.69 -10.82
C PRO A 122 -13.90 9.32 -10.18
N MET A 123 -13.81 8.26 -10.97
CA MET A 123 -13.49 6.92 -10.50
C MET A 123 -12.05 6.83 -9.98
N LEU A 124 -11.09 7.46 -10.66
CA LEU A 124 -9.69 7.50 -10.24
C LEU A 124 -9.55 8.21 -8.90
N LEU A 125 -10.19 9.38 -8.78
CA LEU A 125 -10.19 10.17 -7.55
C LEU A 125 -10.87 9.44 -6.40
N ASP A 126 -11.98 8.75 -6.65
CA ASP A 126 -12.69 7.96 -5.65
C ASP A 126 -11.81 6.84 -5.08
N ARG A 127 -11.08 6.10 -5.94
CA ARG A 127 -10.18 5.03 -5.49
C ARG A 127 -9.03 5.55 -4.63
N VAL A 128 -8.37 6.63 -5.07
CA VAL A 128 -7.30 7.26 -4.29
C VAL A 128 -7.82 7.79 -2.97
N ASN A 129 -8.96 8.48 -2.99
CA ASN A 129 -9.56 9.03 -1.79
C ASN A 129 -10.00 7.93 -0.81
N SER A 130 -10.60 6.86 -1.30
CA SER A 130 -11.03 5.73 -0.45
C SER A 130 -9.86 5.07 0.27
N MET A 131 -8.75 4.82 -0.44
CA MET A 131 -7.52 4.32 0.16
C MET A 131 -6.98 5.31 1.20
N TYR A 132 -6.83 6.57 0.82
CA TYR A 132 -6.30 7.61 1.69
C TYR A 132 -7.12 7.77 2.98
N GLN A 133 -8.45 7.82 2.88
CA GLN A 133 -9.33 7.96 4.06
C GLN A 133 -9.28 6.73 4.99
N ARG A 134 -9.09 5.55 4.44
CA ARG A 134 -8.96 4.32 5.24
C ARG A 134 -7.62 4.27 5.97
N ASP A 135 -6.54 4.68 5.33
CA ASP A 135 -5.17 4.31 5.73
C ASP A 135 -4.34 5.51 6.25
N ILE A 136 -4.93 6.71 6.32
CA ILE A 136 -4.26 7.93 6.79
C ILE A 136 -3.94 7.94 8.29
N ALA A 137 -4.59 7.10 9.08
CA ALA A 137 -4.52 7.10 10.55
C ALA A 137 -3.15 6.67 11.10
#